data_681e5aa2f245046ad6131c5a35cad99b
#
_entry.id   681e5aa2f245046ad6131c5a35cad99b
#
_cell.length_a   1.000
_cell.length_b   1.000
_cell.length_c   1.000
_cell.angle_alpha   90.00
_cell.angle_beta   90.00
_cell.angle_gamma   90.00
#
_symmetry.space_group_name_H-M   'P 1'
#
loop_
_entity.id
_entity.type
_entity.pdbx_description
1 polymer ?
#
loop_
_entity_poly.entity_id
_entity_poly.type
_entity_poly.pdbx_seq_one_letter_code
_entity_poly.pdbx_strand_id
1 'polypeptide(L)'
;PMPGLLDAQQLKNIGVHGLSINLELYNEEKAKRIMRGKYKASRQLYFDFIEQAVPIFGEGNVRSLLMVGIESLEDTLKGVESLAQRGCDPVLSPFRPDPSTPMKNEQPPTEEFLREVYLRSRDIVERYRVKLGPRCIPCHHNTLTFPDGSSSYRYS
;
A
#
# COMPACT_ATOMS: atom_id res chain seq x y z
N PRO A 1 10.57 -2.93 4.41
CA PRO A 1 11.83 -2.34 4.89
C PRO A 1 11.73 -0.82 4.94
N MET A 2 12.52 -0.19 5.78
CA MET A 2 12.61 1.28 5.81
C MET A 2 13.57 1.75 4.70
N PRO A 3 13.14 2.67 3.83
CA PRO A 3 14.02 3.25 2.83
C PRO A 3 15.27 3.88 3.47
N GLY A 4 16.42 3.74 2.81
CA GLY A 4 17.71 4.25 3.29
C GLY A 4 18.46 3.37 4.28
N LEU A 5 17.86 2.26 4.75
CA LEU A 5 18.53 1.30 5.65
C LEU A 5 18.97 0.02 4.95
N LEU A 6 18.39 -0.29 3.79
CA LEU A 6 18.63 -1.53 3.08
C LEU A 6 18.81 -1.27 1.59
N ASP A 7 19.73 -2.00 1.00
CA ASP A 7 19.96 -2.04 -0.44
C ASP A 7 19.09 -3.14 -1.08
N ALA A 8 18.36 -2.79 -2.13
CA ALA A 8 17.45 -3.73 -2.79
C ALA A 8 18.19 -4.92 -3.43
N GLN A 9 19.40 -4.70 -3.98
CA GLN A 9 20.21 -5.75 -4.58
C GLN A 9 20.76 -6.70 -3.52
N GLN A 10 21.19 -6.18 -2.38
CA GLN A 10 21.64 -7.02 -1.26
C GLN A 10 20.52 -7.91 -0.74
N LEU A 11 19.30 -7.37 -0.60
CA LEU A 11 18.12 -8.16 -0.21
C LEU A 11 17.85 -9.29 -1.21
N LYS A 12 17.95 -9.01 -2.50
CA LYS A 12 17.80 -10.03 -3.56
C LYS A 12 18.85 -11.11 -3.45
N ASN A 13 20.11 -10.72 -3.23
CA ASN A 13 21.25 -11.64 -3.16
C ASN A 13 21.16 -12.61 -1.97
N ILE A 14 20.56 -12.20 -0.85
CA ILE A 14 20.35 -13.08 0.30
C ILE A 14 19.06 -13.92 0.21
N GLY A 15 18.39 -13.94 -0.96
CA GLY A 15 17.24 -14.81 -1.21
C GLY A 15 15.87 -14.22 -0.88
N VAL A 16 15.76 -12.91 -0.67
CA VAL A 16 14.43 -12.26 -0.52
C VAL A 16 13.71 -12.30 -1.86
N HIS A 17 12.50 -12.83 -1.89
CA HIS A 17 11.69 -12.98 -3.10
C HIS A 17 10.77 -11.80 -3.41
N GLY A 18 10.31 -11.09 -2.39
CA GLY A 18 9.42 -9.95 -2.55
C GLY A 18 9.49 -8.97 -1.39
N LEU A 19 9.11 -7.72 -1.66
CA LEU A 19 9.18 -6.63 -0.68
C LEU A 19 7.80 -6.02 -0.43
N SER A 20 7.54 -5.69 0.83
CA SER A 20 6.45 -4.81 1.23
C SER A 20 7.06 -3.52 1.79
N ILE A 21 6.91 -2.43 1.04
CA ILE A 21 7.46 -1.11 1.34
C ILE A 21 6.28 -0.19 1.60
N ASN A 22 5.71 -0.26 2.81
CA ASN A 22 4.43 0.36 3.11
C ASN A 22 4.52 1.87 3.19
N LEU A 23 3.83 2.56 2.30
CA LEU A 23 3.66 4.01 2.32
C LEU A 23 2.70 4.43 3.45
N GLU A 24 1.66 3.65 3.70
CA GLU A 24 0.56 3.84 4.65
C GLU A 24 -0.35 5.01 4.30
N LEU A 25 0.17 6.24 4.18
CA LEU A 25 -0.56 7.45 3.83
C LEU A 25 0.17 8.19 2.70
N TYR A 26 -0.60 8.69 1.74
CA TYR A 26 -0.07 9.49 0.64
C TYR A 26 0.13 10.95 1.04
N ASN A 27 -0.79 11.51 1.83
CA ASN A 27 -0.71 12.88 2.30
C ASN A 27 0.42 13.02 3.33
N GLU A 28 1.49 13.68 2.93
CA GLU A 28 2.73 13.77 3.72
C GLU A 28 2.54 14.49 5.05
N GLU A 29 1.71 15.52 5.09
CA GLU A 29 1.43 16.26 6.33
C GLU A 29 0.65 15.40 7.33
N LYS A 30 -0.35 14.65 6.86
CA LYS A 30 -1.05 13.66 7.70
C LYS A 30 -0.11 12.57 8.18
N ALA A 31 0.72 12.02 7.28
CA ALA A 31 1.69 11.00 7.60
C ALA A 31 2.68 11.46 8.69
N LYS A 32 3.25 12.64 8.57
CA LYS A 32 4.15 13.23 9.59
C LYS A 32 3.46 13.40 10.95
N ARG A 33 2.20 13.83 10.94
CA ARG A 33 1.43 14.03 12.17
C ARG A 33 1.07 12.72 12.88
N ILE A 34 0.65 11.71 12.12
CA ILE A 34 0.12 10.44 12.66
C ILE A 34 1.26 9.43 12.90
N MET A 35 2.22 9.37 12.00
CA MET A 35 3.29 8.35 12.01
C MET A 35 4.66 8.97 12.26
N ARG A 36 4.80 9.74 13.32
CA ARG A 36 6.01 10.54 13.65
C ARG A 36 7.32 9.73 13.65
N GLY A 37 7.27 8.47 14.08
CA GLY A 37 8.44 7.59 14.11
C GLY A 37 8.88 7.12 12.72
N LYS A 38 7.92 6.87 11.83
CA LYS A 38 8.16 6.35 10.49
C LYS A 38 8.53 7.45 9.49
N TYR A 39 7.90 8.61 9.60
CA TYR A 39 8.06 9.74 8.68
C TYR A 39 9.07 10.79 9.18
N LYS A 40 10.17 10.34 9.78
CA LYS A 40 11.38 11.19 9.92
C LYS A 40 12.04 11.49 8.57
N ALA A 41 11.80 10.65 7.59
CA ALA A 41 12.23 10.78 6.20
C ALA A 41 11.06 11.19 5.30
N SER A 42 11.34 11.83 4.17
CA SER A 42 10.31 12.26 3.21
C SER A 42 9.65 11.06 2.52
N ARG A 43 8.40 11.22 2.07
CA ARG A 43 7.70 10.27 1.21
C ARG A 43 8.52 9.92 -0.05
N GLN A 44 9.29 10.86 -0.57
CA GLN A 44 10.11 10.65 -1.76
C GLN A 44 11.09 9.49 -1.59
N LEU A 45 11.68 9.31 -0.42
CA LEU A 45 12.58 8.18 -0.15
C LEU A 45 11.90 6.82 -0.31
N TYR A 46 10.59 6.72 -0.01
CA TYR A 46 9.82 5.50 -0.26
C TYR A 46 9.65 5.24 -1.75
N PHE A 47 9.35 6.28 -2.51
CA PHE A 47 9.21 6.18 -3.96
C PHE A 47 10.54 5.84 -4.65
N ASP A 48 11.63 6.49 -4.26
CA ASP A 48 12.96 6.23 -4.79
C ASP A 48 13.39 4.77 -4.55
N PHE A 49 13.09 4.25 -3.36
CA PHE A 49 13.39 2.84 -3.04
C PHE A 49 12.49 1.86 -3.79
N ILE A 50 11.22 2.18 -4.01
CA ILE A 50 10.30 1.38 -4.83
C ILE A 50 10.80 1.33 -6.28
N GLU A 51 11.20 2.47 -6.85
CA GLU A 51 11.73 2.58 -8.21
C GLU A 51 13.02 1.75 -8.40
N GLN A 52 13.86 1.68 -7.38
CA GLN A 52 15.04 0.79 -7.38
C GLN A 52 14.67 -0.68 -7.23
N ALA A 53 13.69 -0.99 -6.38
CA ALA A 53 13.33 -2.37 -6.05
C ALA A 53 12.56 -3.09 -7.18
N VAL A 54 11.67 -2.38 -7.88
CA VAL A 54 10.80 -2.99 -8.91
C VAL A 54 11.60 -3.71 -10.01
N PRO A 55 12.61 -3.12 -10.66
CA PRO A 55 13.37 -3.83 -11.69
C PRO A 55 14.19 -5.01 -11.13
N ILE A 56 14.58 -4.98 -9.86
CA ILE A 56 15.38 -6.05 -9.22
C ILE A 56 14.50 -7.24 -8.84
N PHE A 57 13.31 -6.98 -8.29
CA PHE A 57 12.42 -8.03 -7.81
C PHE A 57 11.44 -8.54 -8.87
N GLY A 58 11.16 -7.74 -9.87
CA GLY A 58 10.23 -8.03 -10.94
C GLY A 58 8.77 -7.74 -10.58
N GLU A 59 7.92 -7.81 -11.60
CA GLU A 59 6.48 -7.53 -11.52
C GLU A 59 5.79 -8.34 -10.42
N GLY A 60 4.95 -7.68 -9.62
CA GLY A 60 4.14 -8.29 -8.56
C GLY A 60 4.92 -8.70 -7.30
N ASN A 61 6.23 -8.48 -7.26
CA ASN A 61 7.06 -8.81 -6.10
C ASN A 61 7.39 -7.60 -5.22
N VAL A 62 6.99 -6.40 -5.63
CA VAL A 62 7.09 -5.17 -4.82
C VAL A 62 5.69 -4.62 -4.60
N ARG A 63 5.32 -4.45 -3.35
CA ARG A 63 4.00 -3.95 -2.95
C ARG A 63 4.11 -2.88 -1.88
N SER A 64 3.07 -2.05 -1.78
CA SER A 64 2.97 -1.01 -0.76
C SER A 64 1.56 -0.92 -0.22
N LEU A 65 1.41 -0.98 1.10
CA LEU A 65 0.13 -0.84 1.78
C LEU A 65 -0.22 0.65 1.93
N LEU A 66 -1.50 0.96 1.64
CA LEU A 66 -2.16 2.22 1.93
C LEU A 66 -3.30 1.97 2.93
N MET A 67 -3.36 2.80 3.97
CA MET A 67 -4.41 2.74 4.98
C MET A 67 -5.61 3.57 4.56
N VAL A 68 -6.72 2.91 4.28
CA VAL A 68 -7.94 3.52 3.73
C VAL A 68 -8.85 4.00 4.86
N GLY A 69 -9.31 5.25 4.76
CA GLY A 69 -10.24 5.86 5.72
C GLY A 69 -9.62 6.89 6.65
N ILE A 70 -8.30 7.07 6.61
CA ILE A 70 -7.62 8.16 7.32
C ILE A 70 -7.49 9.40 6.43
N GLU A 71 -7.24 9.18 5.15
CA GLU A 71 -7.13 10.23 4.14
C GLU A 71 -8.44 10.42 3.37
N SER A 72 -8.50 11.50 2.59
CA SER A 72 -9.56 11.69 1.61
C SER A 72 -9.49 10.62 0.51
N LEU A 73 -10.61 10.40 -0.17
CA LEU A 73 -10.67 9.56 -1.36
C LEU A 73 -9.62 9.98 -2.39
N GLU A 74 -9.51 11.29 -2.64
CA GLU A 74 -8.56 11.84 -3.61
C GLU A 74 -7.10 11.55 -3.24
N ASP A 75 -6.70 11.77 -1.98
CA ASP A 75 -5.34 11.47 -1.52
C ASP A 75 -5.04 9.97 -1.61
N THR A 76 -5.99 9.12 -1.20
CA THR A 76 -5.85 7.66 -1.32
C THR A 76 -5.64 7.22 -2.77
N LEU A 77 -6.44 7.75 -3.71
CA LEU A 77 -6.33 7.41 -5.13
C LEU A 77 -5.03 7.95 -5.76
N LYS A 78 -4.57 9.15 -5.37
CA LYS A 78 -3.24 9.64 -5.75
C LYS A 78 -2.13 8.72 -5.25
N GLY A 79 -2.27 8.17 -4.05
CA GLY A 79 -1.35 7.17 -3.50
C GLY A 79 -1.33 5.89 -4.33
N VAL A 80 -2.50 5.35 -4.68
CA VAL A 80 -2.63 4.19 -5.57
C VAL A 80 -1.96 4.44 -6.92
N GLU A 81 -2.27 5.57 -7.54
CA GLU A 81 -1.72 5.93 -8.85
C GLU A 81 -0.20 6.11 -8.80
N SER A 82 0.31 6.79 -7.77
CA SER A 82 1.75 7.00 -7.60
C SER A 82 2.53 5.69 -7.44
N LEU A 83 1.95 4.69 -6.77
CA LEU A 83 2.52 3.36 -6.64
C LEU A 83 2.45 2.58 -7.96
N ALA A 84 1.27 2.60 -8.60
CA ALA A 84 1.02 1.89 -9.86
C ALA A 84 1.94 2.38 -11.00
N GLN A 85 2.15 3.70 -11.11
CA GLN A 85 3.09 4.30 -12.07
C GLN A 85 4.52 3.77 -11.95
N ARG A 86 4.90 3.33 -10.75
CA ARG A 86 6.23 2.78 -10.44
C ARG A 86 6.31 1.27 -10.55
N GLY A 87 5.25 0.62 -11.04
CA GLY A 87 5.19 -0.84 -11.12
C GLY A 87 5.05 -1.55 -9.77
N CYS A 88 4.65 -0.83 -8.72
CA CYS A 88 4.43 -1.36 -7.38
C CYS A 88 2.95 -1.72 -7.20
N ASP A 89 2.67 -2.91 -6.69
CA ASP A 89 1.30 -3.35 -6.39
C ASP A 89 0.73 -2.64 -5.15
N PRO A 90 -0.32 -1.80 -5.27
CA PRO A 90 -0.96 -1.20 -4.11
C PRO A 90 -1.75 -2.25 -3.31
N VAL A 91 -1.69 -2.16 -2.00
CA VAL A 91 -2.48 -2.98 -1.07
C VAL A 91 -3.33 -2.04 -0.22
N LEU A 92 -4.64 -2.16 -0.31
CA LEU A 92 -5.57 -1.33 0.45
C LEU A 92 -5.92 -2.02 1.78
N SER A 93 -5.71 -1.34 2.90
CA SER A 93 -6.05 -1.84 4.23
C SER A 93 -7.03 -0.89 4.91
N PRO A 94 -8.27 -1.30 5.20
CA PRO A 94 -9.23 -0.47 5.92
C PRO A 94 -8.70 -0.09 7.30
N PHE A 95 -8.80 1.20 7.64
CA PHE A 95 -8.48 1.66 8.97
C PHE A 95 -9.43 1.04 10.00
N ARG A 96 -8.85 0.50 11.07
CA ARG A 96 -9.60 -0.03 12.22
C ARG A 96 -9.06 0.64 13.49
N PRO A 97 -9.91 1.37 14.23
CA PRO A 97 -9.51 1.95 15.51
C PRO A 97 -9.01 0.86 16.46
N ASP A 98 -7.88 1.09 17.10
CA ASP A 98 -7.33 0.21 18.12
C ASP A 98 -7.37 0.90 19.48
N PRO A 99 -7.95 0.26 20.53
CA PRO A 99 -8.10 0.84 21.85
C PRO A 99 -6.79 1.29 22.52
N SER A 100 -5.66 0.70 22.11
CA SER A 100 -4.32 1.02 22.63
C SER A 100 -3.68 2.23 21.97
N THR A 101 -4.30 2.81 20.94
CA THR A 101 -3.72 3.91 20.16
C THR A 101 -4.39 5.27 20.44
N PRO A 102 -3.71 6.39 20.14
CA PRO A 102 -4.32 7.70 20.18
C PRO A 102 -5.53 7.86 19.25
N MET A 103 -5.66 7.01 18.23
CA MET A 103 -6.76 7.03 17.25
C MET A 103 -7.95 6.13 17.63
N LYS A 104 -8.03 5.68 18.87
CA LYS A 104 -9.09 4.77 19.37
C LYS A 104 -10.52 5.28 19.22
N ASN A 105 -10.69 6.60 19.15
CA ASN A 105 -12.01 7.25 19.04
C ASN A 105 -12.34 7.70 17.60
N GLU A 106 -11.43 7.48 16.65
CA GLU A 106 -11.68 7.78 15.23
C GLU A 106 -12.71 6.79 14.66
N GLN A 107 -13.50 7.26 13.70
CA GLN A 107 -14.48 6.39 13.04
C GLN A 107 -13.81 5.55 11.94
N PRO A 108 -14.16 4.27 11.85
CA PRO A 108 -13.75 3.47 10.69
C PRO A 108 -14.42 4.01 9.41
N PRO A 109 -13.83 3.79 8.23
CA PRO A 109 -14.45 4.17 6.96
C PRO A 109 -15.77 3.43 6.74
N THR A 110 -16.73 4.09 6.06
CA THR A 110 -18.01 3.47 5.71
C THR A 110 -17.83 2.44 4.57
N GLU A 111 -18.80 1.55 4.43
CA GLU A 111 -18.81 0.56 3.34
C GLU A 111 -18.82 1.26 1.97
N GLU A 112 -19.62 2.30 1.80
CA GLU A 112 -19.71 3.06 0.56
C GLU A 112 -18.36 3.68 0.18
N PHE A 113 -17.65 4.27 1.16
CA PHE A 113 -16.32 4.83 0.96
C PHE A 113 -15.32 3.74 0.54
N LEU A 114 -15.31 2.59 1.24
CA LEU A 114 -14.44 1.46 0.92
C LEU A 114 -14.71 0.92 -0.48
N ARG A 115 -15.99 0.77 -0.84
CA ARG A 115 -16.40 0.32 -2.17
C ARG A 115 -15.93 1.26 -3.26
N GLU A 116 -16.11 2.57 -3.08
CA GLU A 116 -15.68 3.58 -4.05
C GLU A 116 -14.15 3.57 -4.22
N VAL A 117 -13.39 3.57 -3.11
CA VAL A 117 -11.94 3.46 -3.14
C VAL A 117 -11.51 2.23 -3.92
N TYR A 118 -12.11 1.08 -3.64
CA TYR A 118 -11.74 -0.18 -4.31
C TYR A 118 -11.98 -0.12 -5.83
N LEU A 119 -13.18 0.27 -6.25
CA LEU A 119 -13.55 0.29 -7.67
C LEU A 119 -12.65 1.25 -8.46
N ARG A 120 -12.44 2.46 -7.95
CA ARG A 120 -11.58 3.45 -8.62
C ARG A 120 -10.10 3.04 -8.59
N SER A 121 -9.64 2.40 -7.53
CA SER A 121 -8.27 1.87 -7.45
C SER A 121 -8.05 0.73 -8.45
N ARG A 122 -9.05 -0.15 -8.64
CA ARG A 122 -9.00 -1.20 -9.66
C ARG A 122 -8.81 -0.61 -11.05
N ASP A 123 -9.58 0.41 -11.41
CA ASP A 123 -9.47 1.06 -12.72
C ASP A 123 -8.09 1.73 -12.92
N ILE A 124 -7.48 2.23 -11.84
CA ILE A 124 -6.11 2.78 -11.89
C ILE A 124 -5.09 1.66 -12.14
N VAL A 125 -5.11 0.59 -11.34
CA VAL A 125 -4.08 -0.47 -11.47
C VAL A 125 -4.17 -1.19 -12.82
N GLU A 126 -5.37 -1.32 -13.40
CA GLU A 126 -5.56 -1.87 -14.75
C GLU A 126 -4.85 -1.02 -15.81
N ARG A 127 -4.94 0.31 -15.74
CA ARG A 127 -4.24 1.23 -16.66
C ARG A 127 -2.72 1.08 -16.64
N TYR A 128 -2.16 0.82 -15.45
CA TYR A 128 -0.71 0.68 -15.25
C TYR A 128 -0.23 -0.76 -15.28
N ARG A 129 -1.13 -1.75 -15.53
CA ARG A 129 -0.83 -3.19 -15.60
C ARG A 129 -0.19 -3.76 -14.33
N VAL A 130 -0.50 -3.18 -13.18
CA VAL A 130 -0.15 -3.73 -11.85
C VAL A 130 -1.37 -4.36 -11.20
N LYS A 131 -1.22 -4.96 -10.03
CA LYS A 131 -2.32 -5.65 -9.33
C LYS A 131 -2.74 -4.89 -8.08
N LEU A 132 -4.02 -5.00 -7.72
CA LEU A 132 -4.55 -4.51 -6.46
C LEU A 132 -4.61 -5.65 -5.45
N GLY A 133 -3.91 -5.48 -4.34
CA GLY A 133 -3.91 -6.43 -3.23
C GLY A 133 -2.72 -7.38 -3.18
N PRO A 134 -2.57 -8.11 -2.06
CA PRO A 134 -1.49 -9.07 -1.89
C PRO A 134 -1.79 -10.38 -2.62
N ARG A 135 -0.73 -11.05 -3.12
CA ARG A 135 -0.85 -12.41 -3.69
C ARG A 135 -1.05 -13.49 -2.63
N CYS A 136 -0.79 -13.17 -1.39
CA CYS A 136 -0.80 -14.11 -0.27
C CYS A 136 -2.20 -14.21 0.32
N ILE A 137 -2.83 -15.40 0.28
CA ILE A 137 -4.16 -15.66 0.85
C ILE A 137 -4.25 -15.26 2.34
N PRO A 138 -3.29 -15.63 3.23
CA PRO A 138 -3.37 -15.23 4.62
C PRO A 138 -3.39 -13.71 4.85
N CYS A 139 -2.91 -12.91 3.90
CA CYS A 139 -2.91 -11.46 4.00
C CYS A 139 -4.25 -10.81 3.62
N HIS A 140 -5.18 -11.56 3.02
CA HIS A 140 -6.47 -11.02 2.56
C HIS A 140 -7.36 -10.53 3.70
N HIS A 141 -7.27 -11.10 4.90
CA HIS A 141 -8.08 -10.69 6.05
C HIS A 141 -7.81 -9.25 6.54
N ASN A 142 -6.68 -8.67 6.16
CA ASN A 142 -6.30 -7.29 6.50
C ASN A 142 -6.40 -6.33 5.31
N THR A 143 -6.93 -6.80 4.19
CA THR A 143 -6.97 -6.02 2.96
C THR A 143 -8.40 -5.85 2.46
N LEU A 144 -8.61 -4.79 1.68
CA LEU A 144 -9.88 -4.55 1.03
C LEU A 144 -10.01 -5.49 -0.18
N THR A 145 -10.95 -6.41 -0.10
CA THR A 145 -11.30 -7.38 -1.15
C THR A 145 -12.79 -7.30 -1.45
N PHE A 146 -13.26 -7.94 -2.52
CA PHE A 146 -14.69 -8.09 -2.75
C PHE A 146 -15.35 -8.95 -1.67
N PRO A 147 -16.67 -8.81 -1.44
CA PRO A 147 -17.41 -9.62 -0.47
C PRO A 147 -17.36 -11.13 -0.72
N ASP A 148 -17.15 -11.55 -1.96
CA ASP A 148 -16.98 -12.94 -2.37
C ASP A 148 -15.56 -13.50 -2.10
N GLY A 149 -14.69 -12.71 -1.48
CA GLY A 149 -13.29 -13.06 -1.23
C GLY A 149 -12.40 -12.99 -2.47
N SER A 150 -12.94 -12.55 -3.63
CA SER A 150 -12.13 -12.38 -4.83
C SER A 150 -11.15 -11.22 -4.64
N SER A 151 -9.93 -11.40 -5.15
CA SER A 151 -8.94 -10.35 -5.29
C SER A 151 -8.64 -10.15 -6.77
N SER A 152 -7.92 -9.09 -7.11
CA SER A 152 -7.43 -8.90 -8.49
C SER A 152 -6.42 -9.98 -8.92
N TYR A 153 -5.96 -10.80 -7.99
CA TYR A 153 -5.14 -11.97 -8.28
C TYR A 153 -6.03 -13.20 -8.47
N ARG A 154 -6.06 -13.73 -9.68
CA ARG A 154 -6.55 -15.08 -9.91
C ARG A 154 -5.43 -16.03 -9.55
N TYR A 155 -5.69 -16.93 -8.63
CA TYR A 155 -4.78 -18.04 -8.37
C TYR A 155 -4.84 -18.97 -9.59
N SER A 156 -3.74 -19.02 -10.34
CA SER A 156 -3.50 -20.04 -11.35
C SER A 156 -2.78 -21.21 -10.72
#